data_19088ddd5b46e0eb64ea5ca79640a48c
#
_entry.id   19088ddd5b46e0eb64ea5ca79640a48c
#
_cell.length_a   1.000
_cell.length_b   1.000
_cell.length_c   1.000
_cell.angle_alpha   90.00
_cell.angle_beta   90.00
_cell.angle_gamma   90.00
#
_symmetry.space_group_name_H-M   'P 1'
#
loop_
_entity.id
_entity.type
_entity.pdbx_description
1 polymer ?
#
loop_
_entity_poly.entity_id
_entity_poly.type
_entity_poly.pdbx_seq_one_letter_code
_entity_poly.pdbx_strand_id
1 'polypeptide(L)'
;MAMYQIECAYTCHTGNIRANNEDNFWCFGESLPVNNEGTKGICSKIISGNRAPAMAVFDGMGGESCGEIAAFLASEEFGKFYNANKRMLRDMPEDFIDDVCEKMNQAVCRYGTEHHIWSMGSTMAMLLFTPE
;
A
#
# COMPACT_ATOMS: atom_id res chain seq x y z
N MET A 1 -11.98 -14.61 23.27
CA MET A 1 -11.33 -14.08 22.07
C MET A 1 -10.67 -15.19 21.31
N ALA A 2 -11.08 -15.46 20.10
CA ALA A 2 -10.36 -16.39 19.26
C ALA A 2 -9.01 -15.78 18.87
N MET A 3 -7.92 -16.39 19.32
CA MET A 3 -6.58 -15.99 18.84
C MET A 3 -6.34 -16.69 17.52
N TYR A 4 -6.25 -15.92 16.45
CA TYR A 4 -5.88 -16.43 15.13
C TYR A 4 -4.55 -15.85 14.70
N GLN A 5 -3.85 -16.59 13.86
CA GLN A 5 -2.62 -16.16 13.21
C GLN A 5 -2.89 -15.97 11.71
N ILE A 6 -2.23 -14.98 11.14
CA ILE A 6 -2.22 -14.73 9.70
C ILE A 6 -0.83 -15.07 9.20
N GLU A 7 -0.76 -16.03 8.31
CA GLU A 7 0.44 -16.34 7.54
C GLU A 7 0.29 -15.66 6.17
N CYS A 8 1.24 -14.82 5.82
CA CYS A 8 1.25 -14.06 4.59
C CYS A 8 2.54 -14.28 3.82
N ALA A 9 2.42 -14.54 2.53
CA ALA A 9 3.53 -14.52 1.59
C ALA A 9 3.28 -13.46 0.53
N TYR A 10 4.30 -12.69 0.19
CA TYR A 10 4.20 -11.60 -0.77
C TYR A 10 5.47 -11.47 -1.61
N THR A 11 5.30 -10.98 -2.83
CA THR A 11 6.39 -10.72 -3.77
C THR A 11 5.96 -9.61 -4.73
N CYS A 12 6.92 -8.94 -5.30
CA CYS A 12 6.74 -7.96 -6.37
C CYS A 12 7.86 -8.15 -7.39
N HIS A 13 7.56 -8.00 -8.67
CA HIS A 13 8.53 -8.21 -9.74
C HIS A 13 8.20 -7.34 -10.94
N THR A 14 9.20 -6.67 -11.51
CA THR A 14 9.04 -5.79 -12.69
C THR A 14 8.54 -6.54 -13.93
N GLY A 15 8.74 -7.84 -13.98
CA GLY A 15 8.49 -8.65 -15.19
C GLY A 15 9.69 -8.68 -16.13
N ASN A 16 9.48 -9.20 -17.34
CA ASN A 16 10.57 -9.47 -18.29
C ASN A 16 10.63 -8.45 -19.43
N ILE A 17 9.68 -7.52 -19.51
CA ILE A 17 9.53 -6.62 -20.66
C ILE A 17 9.61 -5.16 -20.24
N ARG A 18 9.07 -4.80 -19.09
CA ARG A 18 9.04 -3.41 -18.63
C ARG A 18 10.38 -2.96 -18.07
N ALA A 19 10.75 -1.70 -18.36
CA ALA A 19 11.96 -1.09 -17.81
C ALA A 19 11.77 -0.64 -16.35
N ASN A 20 10.54 -0.23 -16.00
CA ASN A 20 10.20 0.25 -14.67
C ASN A 20 9.17 -0.65 -13.99
N ASN A 21 9.25 -0.77 -12.69
CA ASN A 21 8.22 -1.37 -11.86
C ASN A 21 7.29 -0.27 -11.36
N GLU A 22 6.05 -0.27 -11.83
CA GLU A 22 5.02 0.69 -11.43
C GLU A 22 4.16 0.19 -10.26
N ASP A 23 4.46 -1.02 -9.75
CA ASP A 23 3.76 -1.63 -8.63
C ASP A 23 4.48 -1.36 -7.31
N ASN A 24 3.71 -1.34 -6.25
CA ASN A 24 4.19 -1.31 -4.87
C ASN A 24 3.25 -2.10 -3.96
N PHE A 25 3.66 -2.31 -2.75
CA PHE A 25 2.85 -2.90 -1.70
C PHE A 25 3.12 -2.22 -0.36
N TRP A 26 2.23 -2.43 0.58
CA TRP A 26 2.50 -2.25 1.99
C TRP A 26 2.10 -3.54 2.71
N CYS A 27 3.04 -4.18 3.35
CA CYS A 27 2.82 -5.45 4.02
C CYS A 27 3.56 -5.46 5.35
N PHE A 28 2.83 -5.31 6.43
CA PHE A 28 3.35 -5.36 7.80
C PHE A 28 4.56 -4.43 8.05
N GLY A 29 4.50 -3.22 7.53
CA GLY A 29 5.53 -2.21 7.69
C GLY A 29 6.59 -2.18 6.60
N GLU A 30 6.49 -3.03 5.58
CA GLU A 30 7.40 -3.07 4.45
C GLU A 30 6.72 -2.55 3.18
N SER A 31 7.45 -1.78 2.41
CA SER A 31 7.12 -1.29 1.07
C SER A 31 8.40 -1.18 0.25
N LEU A 32 8.29 -0.89 -1.04
CA LEU A 32 9.42 -0.71 -1.94
C LEU A 32 9.71 0.78 -2.17
N PRO A 33 10.96 1.16 -2.43
CA PRO A 33 11.28 2.53 -2.86
C PRO A 33 10.68 2.83 -4.24
N VAL A 34 10.68 4.10 -4.64
CA VAL A 34 10.18 4.53 -5.96
C VAL A 34 10.83 3.74 -7.10
N ASN A 35 12.15 3.71 -7.12
CA ASN A 35 12.90 2.94 -8.10
C ASN A 35 13.23 1.57 -7.52
N ASN A 36 12.60 0.53 -8.04
CA ASN A 36 12.81 -0.82 -7.59
C ASN A 36 12.58 -1.83 -8.72
N GLU A 37 13.22 -2.97 -8.61
CA GLU A 37 13.02 -4.12 -9.49
C GLU A 37 12.07 -5.16 -8.88
N GLY A 38 11.51 -4.86 -7.73
CA GLY A 38 10.70 -5.76 -6.92
C GLY A 38 11.44 -6.32 -5.71
N THR A 39 10.92 -7.41 -5.17
CA THR A 39 11.53 -8.13 -4.04
C THR A 39 12.59 -9.12 -4.53
N LYS A 40 13.57 -9.45 -3.68
CA LYS A 40 14.60 -10.45 -4.01
C LYS A 40 14.10 -11.91 -3.99
N GLY A 41 12.80 -12.10 -3.91
CA GLY A 41 12.16 -13.40 -3.83
C GLY A 41 10.85 -13.30 -3.07
N ILE A 42 10.33 -14.44 -2.63
CA ILE A 42 9.12 -14.48 -1.83
C ILE A 42 9.45 -14.10 -0.39
N CYS A 43 8.79 -13.08 0.12
CA CYS A 43 8.84 -12.70 1.53
C CYS A 43 7.66 -13.36 2.26
N SER A 44 7.84 -13.74 3.52
CA SER A 44 6.75 -14.28 4.34
C SER A 44 6.80 -13.76 5.76
N LYS A 45 5.62 -13.62 6.37
CA LYS A 45 5.46 -13.19 7.78
C LYS A 45 4.30 -13.91 8.42
N ILE A 46 4.41 -14.11 9.73
CA ILE A 46 3.33 -14.62 10.58
C ILE A 46 3.00 -13.54 11.62
N ILE A 47 1.75 -13.13 11.68
CA ILE A 47 1.29 -12.08 12.58
C ILE A 47 0.04 -12.53 13.34
N SER A 48 -0.05 -12.14 14.61
CA SER A 48 -1.25 -12.34 15.41
C SER A 48 -2.39 -11.42 14.95
N GLY A 49 -3.57 -11.96 14.73
CA GLY A 49 -4.78 -11.23 14.38
C GLY A 49 -5.21 -10.16 15.38
N ASN A 50 -4.84 -10.31 16.65
CA ASN A 50 -5.15 -9.33 17.70
C ASN A 50 -4.54 -7.95 17.47
N ARG A 51 -3.59 -7.83 16.55
CA ARG A 51 -2.94 -6.55 16.19
C ARG A 51 -3.67 -5.78 15.10
N ALA A 52 -4.84 -6.26 14.64
CA ALA A 52 -5.56 -5.71 13.49
C ALA A 52 -4.60 -5.46 12.29
N PRO A 53 -3.93 -6.49 11.79
CA PRO A 53 -2.98 -6.33 10.72
C PRO A 53 -3.66 -5.91 9.42
N ALA A 54 -2.90 -5.22 8.57
CA ALA A 54 -3.36 -4.77 7.26
C ALA A 54 -2.28 -5.04 6.21
N MET A 55 -2.70 -5.21 4.98
CA MET A 55 -1.83 -5.30 3.81
C MET A 55 -2.52 -4.71 2.58
N ALA A 56 -1.74 -4.16 1.67
CA ALA A 56 -2.27 -3.56 0.45
C ALA A 56 -1.29 -3.72 -0.71
N VAL A 57 -1.82 -3.76 -1.92
CA VAL A 57 -1.06 -3.72 -3.17
C VAL A 57 -1.54 -2.55 -4.01
N PHE A 58 -0.63 -1.95 -4.77
CA PHE A 58 -0.82 -0.73 -5.52
C PHE A 58 -0.25 -0.92 -6.94
N ASP A 59 -1.07 -0.73 -7.96
CA ASP A 59 -0.68 -0.72 -9.37
C ASP A 59 -0.77 0.73 -9.86
N GLY A 60 0.39 1.32 -10.08
CA GLY A 60 0.51 2.72 -10.48
C GLY A 60 0.27 2.90 -11.97
N MET A 61 -0.38 4.00 -12.30
CA MET A 61 -0.62 4.42 -13.68
C MET A 61 -0.19 5.87 -13.89
N GLY A 62 0.40 6.16 -15.02
CA GLY A 62 0.83 7.49 -15.40
C GLY A 62 1.81 7.42 -16.57
N GLY A 63 1.59 8.21 -17.62
CA GLY A 63 2.53 8.29 -18.73
C GLY A 63 3.92 8.77 -18.28
N GLU A 64 4.97 8.27 -18.93
CA GLU A 64 6.36 8.73 -18.77
C GLU A 64 6.88 8.79 -17.30
N SER A 65 6.88 7.64 -16.60
CA SER A 65 7.54 7.47 -15.28
C SER A 65 6.81 8.07 -14.07
N CYS A 66 5.49 8.11 -14.08
CA CYS A 66 4.72 8.60 -12.93
C CYS A 66 3.94 7.50 -12.20
N GLY A 67 3.79 6.32 -12.78
CA GLY A 67 3.09 5.18 -12.17
C GLY A 67 3.80 4.71 -10.91
N GLU A 68 5.12 4.53 -10.96
CA GLU A 68 5.94 4.14 -9.83
C GLU A 68 5.88 5.16 -8.68
N ILE A 69 5.79 6.45 -9.02
CA ILE A 69 5.65 7.51 -8.02
C ILE A 69 4.27 7.46 -7.38
N ALA A 70 3.21 7.26 -8.17
CA ALA A 70 1.85 7.17 -7.64
C ALA A 70 1.68 5.97 -6.70
N ALA A 71 2.15 4.79 -7.10
CA ALA A 71 2.12 3.60 -6.27
C ALA A 71 2.95 3.75 -4.99
N PHE A 72 4.14 4.36 -5.08
CA PHE A 72 4.98 4.67 -3.94
C PHE A 72 4.29 5.60 -2.94
N LEU A 73 3.75 6.73 -3.41
CA LEU A 73 3.06 7.71 -2.56
C LEU A 73 1.84 7.08 -1.87
N ALA A 74 1.07 6.28 -2.59
CA ALA A 74 -0.07 5.58 -2.02
C ALA A 74 0.37 4.59 -0.93
N SER A 75 1.41 3.80 -1.17
CA SER A 75 1.92 2.83 -0.19
C SER A 75 2.49 3.51 1.05
N GLU A 76 3.21 4.62 0.89
CA GLU A 76 3.76 5.43 1.99
C GLU A 76 2.64 6.03 2.86
N GLU A 77 1.64 6.66 2.25
CA GLU A 77 0.53 7.26 2.98
C GLU A 77 -0.34 6.19 3.67
N PHE A 78 -0.56 5.04 3.02
CA PHE A 78 -1.22 3.91 3.65
C PHE A 78 -0.49 3.49 4.95
N GLY A 79 0.81 3.30 4.87
CA GLY A 79 1.63 2.90 6.03
C GLY A 79 1.63 3.94 7.15
N LYS A 80 1.75 5.23 6.82
CA LYS A 80 1.69 6.33 7.78
C LYS A 80 0.34 6.38 8.48
N PHE A 81 -0.75 6.33 7.70
CA PHE A 81 -2.10 6.39 8.23
C PHE A 81 -2.41 5.17 9.11
N TYR A 82 -2.06 3.97 8.65
CA TYR A 82 -2.23 2.73 9.43
C TYR A 82 -1.50 2.82 10.77
N ASN A 83 -0.22 3.21 10.77
CA ASN A 83 0.57 3.29 12.00
C ASN A 83 0.01 4.29 13.01
N ALA A 84 -0.56 5.39 12.54
CA ALA A 84 -1.17 6.43 13.38
C ALA A 84 -2.59 6.07 13.85
N ASN A 85 -3.30 5.19 13.14
CA ASN A 85 -4.74 4.96 13.32
C ASN A 85 -5.12 3.48 13.55
N LYS A 86 -4.24 2.67 14.14
CA LYS A 86 -4.50 1.24 14.41
C LYS A 86 -5.75 1.00 15.26
N ARG A 87 -6.04 1.91 16.18
CA ARG A 87 -7.25 1.84 17.01
C ARG A 87 -8.51 2.08 16.16
N MET A 88 -8.46 3.04 15.23
CA MET A 88 -9.56 3.32 14.33
C MET A 88 -9.85 2.11 13.43
N LEU A 89 -8.82 1.46 12.87
CA LEU A 89 -9.00 0.23 12.11
C LEU A 89 -9.70 -0.86 12.92
N ARG A 90 -9.36 -1.01 14.19
CA ARG A 90 -9.97 -2.02 15.04
C ARG A 90 -11.41 -1.69 15.42
N ASP A 91 -11.69 -0.44 15.79
CA ASP A 91 -12.94 -0.02 16.41
C ASP A 91 -13.95 0.54 15.37
N MET A 92 -13.48 1.07 14.24
CA MET A 92 -14.26 1.73 13.17
C MET A 92 -13.63 1.45 11.79
N PRO A 93 -13.66 0.19 11.32
CA PRO A 93 -12.94 -0.17 10.09
C PRO A 93 -13.46 0.52 8.84
N GLU A 94 -14.76 0.84 8.75
CA GLU A 94 -15.34 1.56 7.61
C GLU A 94 -14.79 2.99 7.53
N ASP A 95 -14.77 3.72 8.66
CA ASP A 95 -14.18 5.06 8.72
C ASP A 95 -12.68 5.03 8.38
N PHE A 96 -11.97 4.00 8.83
CA PHE A 96 -10.57 3.81 8.47
C PHE A 96 -10.38 3.68 6.95
N ILE A 97 -11.24 2.90 6.28
CA ILE A 97 -11.19 2.72 4.82
C ILE A 97 -11.38 4.05 4.11
N ASP A 98 -12.42 4.80 4.48
CA ASP A 98 -12.74 6.09 3.85
C ASP A 98 -11.60 7.09 4.04
N ASP A 99 -11.11 7.24 5.26
CA ASP A 99 -10.06 8.20 5.59
C ASP A 99 -8.71 7.84 4.95
N VAL A 100 -8.31 6.57 4.93
CA VAL A 100 -7.04 6.15 4.32
C VAL A 100 -7.08 6.33 2.80
N CYS A 101 -8.21 6.04 2.15
CA CYS A 101 -8.38 6.30 0.73
C CYS A 101 -8.28 7.79 0.40
N GLU A 102 -8.91 8.65 1.20
CA GLU A 102 -8.81 10.08 1.04
C GLU A 102 -7.38 10.59 1.21
N LYS A 103 -6.65 10.13 2.22
CA LYS A 103 -5.25 10.51 2.47
C LYS A 103 -4.32 10.10 1.33
N MET A 104 -4.45 8.90 0.83
CA MET A 104 -3.67 8.42 -0.32
C MET A 104 -3.97 9.26 -1.56
N ASN A 105 -5.26 9.51 -1.86
CA ASN A 105 -5.65 10.34 -2.99
C ASN A 105 -5.10 11.77 -2.88
N GLN A 106 -5.17 12.37 -1.71
CA GLN A 106 -4.62 13.71 -1.46
C GLN A 106 -3.10 13.75 -1.71
N ALA A 107 -2.36 12.73 -1.31
CA ALA A 107 -0.91 12.68 -1.51
C ALA A 107 -0.54 12.61 -3.00
N VAL A 108 -1.20 11.73 -3.75
CA VAL A 108 -0.99 11.58 -5.19
C VAL A 108 -1.40 12.86 -5.95
N CYS A 109 -2.58 13.41 -5.66
CA CYS A 109 -3.05 14.65 -6.29
C CYS A 109 -2.16 15.85 -5.99
N ARG A 110 -1.67 15.98 -4.76
CA ARG A 110 -0.74 17.05 -4.37
C ARG A 110 0.54 16.98 -5.19
N TYR A 111 1.14 15.81 -5.26
CA TYR A 111 2.35 15.59 -6.05
C TYR A 111 2.12 15.96 -7.52
N GLY A 112 1.02 15.49 -8.11
CA GLY A 112 0.65 15.82 -9.49
C GLY A 112 0.53 17.33 -9.70
N THR A 113 -0.13 18.03 -8.79
CA THR A 113 -0.29 19.51 -8.87
C THR A 113 1.06 20.21 -8.77
N GLU A 114 1.89 19.84 -7.81
CA GLU A 114 3.21 20.46 -7.58
C GLU A 114 4.18 20.25 -8.75
N HIS A 115 4.05 19.14 -9.49
CA HIS A 115 4.93 18.79 -10.59
C HIS A 115 4.27 18.96 -11.98
N HIS A 116 3.07 19.54 -12.04
CA HIS A 116 2.31 19.74 -13.28
C HIS A 116 2.02 18.45 -14.05
N ILE A 117 1.75 17.37 -13.32
CA ILE A 117 1.39 16.06 -13.85
C ILE A 117 -0.12 15.85 -13.68
N TRP A 118 -0.84 15.70 -14.77
CA TRP A 118 -2.31 15.64 -14.75
C TRP A 118 -2.89 14.23 -14.90
N SER A 119 -2.06 13.24 -15.17
CA SER A 119 -2.49 11.87 -15.48
C SER A 119 -1.71 10.82 -14.69
N MET A 120 -1.65 10.97 -13.37
CA MET A 120 -1.07 9.94 -12.50
C MET A 120 -2.10 9.44 -11.49
N GLY A 121 -2.00 8.18 -11.15
CA GLY A 121 -2.88 7.53 -10.18
C GLY A 121 -2.37 6.17 -9.79
N SER A 122 -3.05 5.52 -8.86
CA SER A 122 -2.80 4.14 -8.49
C SER A 122 -4.11 3.43 -8.19
N THR A 123 -4.20 2.19 -8.61
CA THR A 123 -5.20 1.27 -8.05
C THR A 123 -4.78 0.87 -6.64
N MET A 124 -5.69 0.30 -5.89
CA MET A 124 -5.39 -0.30 -4.59
C MET A 124 -6.32 -1.48 -4.34
N ALA A 125 -5.75 -2.57 -3.84
CA ALA A 125 -6.49 -3.63 -3.17
C ALA A 125 -5.90 -3.83 -1.77
N MET A 126 -6.76 -3.85 -0.74
CA MET A 126 -6.31 -4.00 0.64
C MET A 126 -7.07 -5.10 1.37
N LEU A 127 -6.39 -5.73 2.30
CA LEU A 127 -6.96 -6.63 3.29
C LEU A 127 -6.76 -6.04 4.67
N LEU A 128 -7.85 -5.94 5.41
CA LEU A 128 -7.88 -5.44 6.77
C LEU A 128 -8.42 -6.54 7.67
N PHE A 129 -7.76 -6.80 8.78
CA PHE A 129 -8.16 -7.82 9.72
C PHE A 129 -8.57 -7.18 11.03
N THR A 130 -9.78 -7.43 11.43
CA THR A 130 -10.32 -6.98 12.73
C THR A 130 -10.34 -8.14 13.72
N PRO A 131 -10.35 -7.87 15.05
CA PRO A 131 -10.33 -8.92 16.07
C PRO A 131 -11.57 -9.82 16.14
N GLU A 132 -12.62 -9.50 15.39
CA GLU A 132 -13.87 -10.28 15.32
C GLU A 132 -14.11 -10.90 13.97
#